data_a093721ace523850ee8130ac325c8006
#
_entry.id   a093721ace523850ee8130ac325c8006
#
_cell.length_a   1.000
_cell.length_b   1.000
_cell.length_c   1.000
_cell.angle_alpha   90.00
_cell.angle_beta   90.00
_cell.angle_gamma   90.00
#
_symmetry.space_group_name_H-M   'P 1'
#
loop_
_entity.id
_entity.type
_entity.pdbx_description
1 polymer ?
#
loop_
_entity_poly.entity_id
_entity_poly.type
_entity_poly.pdbx_seq_one_letter_code
_entity_poly.pdbx_strand_id
1 'polypeptide(L)'
;MGERGEVDEQKRATLRRFAAVGAASPFARFTDDDDTGESDVRDAIAGYLAATPGAHFSKLRDDLQLGTGETQHHLRRLVDGGAVEVHRDGDYKRLYPATQFSEFEKTALGYLRRDTPRGMLVELLRDPDATGSALAEALGVSRPTVSKYAKELEAAGLLSREDGYRVERPETVLLLVVRYADSFDANAARLAGEADELVTFGR
;
A
#
# COMPACT_ATOMS: atom_id res chain seq x y z
N MET A 1 -29.41 -14.09 19.21
CA MET A 1 -29.31 -14.79 17.90
C MET A 1 -29.09 -13.82 16.74
N GLY A 2 -28.80 -12.54 17.00
CA GLY A 2 -28.58 -11.47 16.00
C GLY A 2 -27.14 -11.28 15.52
N GLU A 3 -26.15 -11.43 16.38
CA GLU A 3 -24.75 -11.03 16.06
C GLU A 3 -24.07 -11.86 14.96
N ARG A 4 -24.36 -13.16 14.85
CA ARG A 4 -23.74 -13.99 13.78
C ARG A 4 -24.26 -13.65 12.37
N GLY A 5 -25.52 -13.25 12.24
CA GLY A 5 -26.11 -12.87 10.96
C GLY A 5 -25.58 -11.53 10.45
N GLU A 6 -25.36 -10.58 11.35
CA GLU A 6 -24.86 -9.25 11.03
C GLU A 6 -23.37 -9.24 10.61
N VAL A 7 -22.56 -10.07 11.28
CA VAL A 7 -21.13 -10.28 10.94
C VAL A 7 -20.99 -10.95 9.55
N ASP A 8 -21.85 -11.92 9.23
CA ASP A 8 -21.85 -12.59 7.90
C ASP A 8 -22.27 -11.63 6.79
N GLU A 9 -23.18 -10.72 7.06
CA GLU A 9 -23.66 -9.74 6.07
C GLU A 9 -22.61 -8.66 5.80
N GLN A 10 -21.92 -8.17 6.84
CA GLN A 10 -20.78 -7.25 6.71
C GLN A 10 -19.61 -7.88 5.94
N LYS A 11 -19.26 -9.14 6.26
CA LYS A 11 -18.24 -9.89 5.50
C LYS A 11 -18.60 -9.97 4.02
N ARG A 12 -19.83 -10.36 3.69
CA ARG A 12 -20.31 -10.45 2.30
C ARG A 12 -20.29 -9.10 1.59
N ALA A 13 -20.67 -8.01 2.26
CA ALA A 13 -20.63 -6.67 1.69
C ALA A 13 -19.19 -6.24 1.39
N THR A 14 -18.26 -6.52 2.30
CA THR A 14 -16.82 -6.23 2.13
C THR A 14 -16.24 -7.01 0.96
N LEU A 15 -16.50 -8.32 0.89
CA LEU A 15 -16.03 -9.16 -0.20
C LEU A 15 -16.56 -8.69 -1.56
N ARG A 16 -17.86 -8.38 -1.66
CA ARG A 16 -18.47 -7.87 -2.90
C ARG A 16 -17.87 -6.53 -3.34
N ARG A 17 -17.59 -5.63 -2.40
CA ARG A 17 -16.97 -4.33 -2.71
C ARG A 17 -15.61 -4.53 -3.39
N PHE A 18 -14.76 -5.40 -2.85
CA PHE A 18 -13.44 -5.65 -3.42
C PHE A 18 -13.48 -6.58 -4.64
N ALA A 19 -14.41 -7.54 -4.71
CA ALA A 19 -14.61 -8.36 -5.90
C ALA A 19 -15.02 -7.52 -7.12
N ALA A 20 -15.84 -6.49 -6.94
CA ALA A 20 -16.18 -5.55 -8.01
C ALA A 20 -14.95 -4.78 -8.54
N VAL A 21 -14.02 -4.43 -7.68
CA VAL A 21 -12.73 -3.82 -8.07
C VAL A 21 -11.84 -4.86 -8.76
N GLY A 22 -11.81 -6.10 -8.28
CA GLY A 22 -11.05 -7.22 -8.86
C GLY A 22 -11.54 -7.57 -10.27
N ALA A 23 -12.85 -7.62 -10.48
CA ALA A 23 -13.46 -7.91 -11.80
C ALA A 23 -13.16 -6.84 -12.86
N ALA A 24 -12.95 -5.59 -12.45
CA ALA A 24 -12.52 -4.50 -13.32
C ALA A 24 -11.00 -4.44 -13.53
N SER A 25 -10.24 -5.30 -12.86
CA SER A 25 -8.78 -5.37 -12.91
C SER A 25 -8.31 -6.31 -14.03
N PRO A 26 -7.10 -6.12 -14.59
CA PRO A 26 -6.47 -7.08 -15.51
C PRO A 26 -6.34 -8.51 -14.96
N PHE A 27 -6.59 -8.71 -13.66
CA PHE A 27 -6.56 -10.01 -12.96
C PHE A 27 -7.80 -10.87 -13.16
N ALA A 28 -8.90 -10.34 -13.68
CA ALA A 28 -10.13 -11.10 -13.96
C ALA A 28 -9.91 -12.33 -14.89
N ARG A 29 -8.75 -12.42 -15.53
CA ARG A 29 -8.35 -13.53 -16.41
C ARG A 29 -7.79 -14.75 -15.66
N PHE A 30 -7.53 -14.64 -14.35
CA PHE A 30 -6.92 -15.71 -13.55
C PHE A 30 -7.92 -16.41 -12.62
N THR A 31 -9.20 -16.05 -12.71
CA THR A 31 -10.28 -16.70 -11.97
C THR A 31 -10.91 -17.77 -12.86
N ASP A 32 -10.44 -19.02 -12.74
CA ASP A 32 -11.08 -20.17 -13.37
C ASP A 32 -12.45 -20.48 -12.73
N ASP A 33 -13.39 -20.90 -13.56
CA ASP A 33 -14.84 -21.06 -13.37
C ASP A 33 -15.25 -22.23 -12.43
N ASP A 34 -14.52 -22.51 -11.35
CA ASP A 34 -14.89 -23.58 -10.41
C ASP A 34 -15.33 -23.02 -9.05
N ASP A 35 -16.64 -23.13 -8.77
CA ASP A 35 -17.34 -22.80 -7.54
C ASP A 35 -17.45 -21.29 -7.21
N THR A 36 -18.66 -20.75 -7.36
CA THR A 36 -18.97 -19.31 -7.25
C THR A 36 -18.51 -18.67 -5.93
N GLY A 37 -18.50 -19.42 -4.81
CA GLY A 37 -18.08 -18.90 -3.50
C GLY A 37 -16.55 -18.76 -3.35
N GLU A 38 -15.78 -19.67 -3.93
CA GLU A 38 -14.31 -19.61 -3.92
C GLU A 38 -13.78 -18.55 -4.88
N SER A 39 -14.48 -18.33 -6.01
CA SER A 39 -14.18 -17.25 -6.94
C SER A 39 -14.33 -15.88 -6.28
N ASP A 40 -15.43 -15.64 -5.57
CA ASP A 40 -15.71 -14.37 -4.89
C ASP A 40 -14.60 -13.97 -3.90
N VAL A 41 -14.03 -14.94 -3.16
CA VAL A 41 -12.94 -14.66 -2.23
C VAL A 41 -11.63 -14.34 -2.96
N ARG A 42 -11.30 -15.06 -4.05
CA ARG A 42 -10.12 -14.77 -4.86
C ARG A 42 -10.22 -13.39 -5.50
N ASP A 43 -11.38 -13.06 -6.05
CA ASP A 43 -11.64 -11.76 -6.66
C ASP A 43 -11.57 -10.63 -5.62
N ALA A 44 -12.07 -10.87 -4.41
CA ALA A 44 -11.95 -9.91 -3.31
C ALA A 44 -10.50 -9.70 -2.88
N ILE A 45 -9.68 -10.76 -2.81
CA ILE A 45 -8.24 -10.64 -2.50
C ILE A 45 -7.53 -9.86 -3.62
N ALA A 46 -7.78 -10.18 -4.88
CA ALA A 46 -7.19 -9.49 -6.02
C ALA A 46 -7.58 -8.00 -6.04
N GLY A 47 -8.86 -7.70 -5.86
CA GLY A 47 -9.39 -6.33 -5.80
C GLY A 47 -8.86 -5.54 -4.60
N TYR A 48 -8.73 -6.19 -3.44
CA TYR A 48 -8.11 -5.58 -2.27
C TYR A 48 -6.65 -5.19 -2.54
N LEU A 49 -5.86 -6.09 -3.13
CA LEU A 49 -4.46 -5.82 -3.45
C LEU A 49 -4.31 -4.76 -4.55
N ALA A 50 -5.25 -4.67 -5.49
CA ALA A 50 -5.28 -3.60 -6.49
C ALA A 50 -5.51 -2.22 -5.85
N ALA A 51 -6.34 -2.14 -4.79
CA ALA A 51 -6.60 -0.91 -4.04
C ALA A 51 -5.55 -0.65 -2.94
N THR A 52 -4.93 -1.69 -2.41
CA THR A 52 -4.02 -1.64 -1.26
C THR A 52 -2.72 -2.42 -1.53
N PRO A 53 -1.97 -2.07 -2.60
CA PRO A 53 -0.72 -2.76 -2.93
C PRO A 53 0.31 -2.63 -1.80
N GLY A 54 1.08 -3.69 -1.58
CA GLY A 54 2.06 -3.75 -0.49
C GLY A 54 1.47 -4.05 0.89
N ALA A 55 0.20 -4.45 0.97
CA ALA A 55 -0.37 -4.96 2.21
C ALA A 55 0.34 -6.25 2.64
N HIS A 56 0.45 -6.48 3.96
CA HIS A 56 0.92 -7.75 4.50
C HIS A 56 -0.26 -8.69 4.77
N PHE A 57 0.04 -9.98 4.92
CA PHE A 57 -0.97 -11.04 5.08
C PHE A 57 -2.02 -10.74 6.17
N SER A 58 -1.58 -10.30 7.36
CA SER A 58 -2.52 -10.05 8.46
C SER A 58 -3.49 -8.92 8.14
N LYS A 59 -2.99 -7.82 7.53
CA LYS A 59 -3.84 -6.69 7.13
C LYS A 59 -4.90 -7.11 6.11
N LEU A 60 -4.49 -7.84 5.07
CA LEU A 60 -5.41 -8.37 4.06
C LEU A 60 -6.48 -9.27 4.69
N ARG A 61 -6.07 -10.23 5.55
CA ARG A 61 -6.97 -11.14 6.25
C ARG A 61 -7.99 -10.38 7.11
N ASP A 62 -7.51 -9.43 7.90
CA ASP A 62 -8.33 -8.70 8.86
C ASP A 62 -9.31 -7.76 8.16
N ASP A 63 -8.85 -7.02 7.13
CA ASP A 63 -9.70 -6.10 6.37
C ASP A 63 -10.78 -6.84 5.56
N LEU A 64 -10.48 -8.03 5.03
CA LEU A 64 -11.46 -8.87 4.33
C LEU A 64 -12.26 -9.77 5.26
N GLN A 65 -11.97 -9.77 6.57
CA GLN A 65 -12.63 -10.60 7.58
C GLN A 65 -12.59 -12.11 7.25
N LEU A 66 -11.45 -12.56 6.70
CA LEU A 66 -11.25 -13.95 6.30
C LEU A 66 -10.61 -14.76 7.44
N GLY A 67 -10.86 -16.06 7.44
CA GLY A 67 -10.12 -16.99 8.29
C GLY A 67 -8.66 -17.14 7.84
N THR A 68 -7.73 -17.42 8.77
CA THR A 68 -6.30 -17.59 8.44
C THR A 68 -6.07 -18.67 7.39
N GLY A 69 -6.71 -19.85 7.55
CA GLY A 69 -6.59 -20.96 6.61
C GLY A 69 -7.19 -20.64 5.23
N GLU A 70 -8.37 -20.01 5.23
CA GLU A 70 -9.05 -19.55 4.02
C GLU A 70 -8.17 -18.55 3.24
N THR A 71 -7.64 -17.55 3.93
CA THR A 71 -6.73 -16.56 3.32
C THR A 71 -5.47 -17.22 2.75
N GLN A 72 -4.84 -18.13 3.50
CA GLN A 72 -3.65 -18.84 3.04
C GLN A 72 -3.93 -19.70 1.80
N HIS A 73 -5.07 -20.38 1.78
CA HIS A 73 -5.46 -21.22 0.65
C HIS A 73 -5.63 -20.39 -0.64
N HIS A 74 -6.47 -19.37 -0.60
CA HIS A 74 -6.73 -18.54 -1.77
C HIS A 74 -5.52 -17.71 -2.21
N LEU A 75 -4.76 -17.15 -1.25
CA LEU A 75 -3.56 -16.41 -1.57
C LEU A 75 -2.51 -17.29 -2.25
N ARG A 76 -2.32 -18.56 -1.78
CA ARG A 76 -1.41 -19.51 -2.44
C ARG A 76 -1.82 -19.76 -3.88
N ARG A 77 -3.10 -20.00 -4.15
CA ARG A 77 -3.60 -20.19 -5.53
C ARG A 77 -3.33 -18.98 -6.42
N LEU A 78 -3.53 -17.75 -5.90
CA LEU A 78 -3.24 -16.53 -6.65
C LEU A 78 -1.74 -16.32 -6.90
N VAL A 79 -0.88 -16.72 -5.97
CA VAL A 79 0.57 -16.66 -6.16
C VAL A 79 1.04 -17.72 -7.15
N ASP A 80 0.58 -18.96 -7.00
CA ASP A 80 0.93 -20.08 -7.89
C ASP A 80 0.41 -19.85 -9.33
N GLY A 81 -0.75 -19.18 -9.46
CA GLY A 81 -1.32 -18.75 -10.74
C GLY A 81 -0.70 -17.47 -11.32
N GLY A 82 0.26 -16.87 -10.63
CA GLY A 82 0.95 -15.65 -11.11
C GLY A 82 0.10 -14.38 -11.10
N ALA A 83 -1.02 -14.35 -10.39
CA ALA A 83 -1.85 -13.15 -10.23
C ALA A 83 -1.34 -12.25 -9.11
N VAL A 84 -0.71 -12.82 -8.09
CA VAL A 84 -0.13 -12.10 -6.96
C VAL A 84 1.35 -12.46 -6.83
N GLU A 85 2.17 -11.46 -6.56
CA GLU A 85 3.59 -11.65 -6.22
C GLU A 85 3.88 -11.26 -4.78
N VAL A 86 4.88 -11.92 -4.20
CA VAL A 86 5.35 -11.66 -2.84
C VAL A 86 6.71 -10.98 -2.91
N HIS A 87 6.79 -9.76 -2.42
CA HIS A 87 8.03 -9.01 -2.29
C HIS A 87 8.50 -8.99 -0.83
N ARG A 88 9.82 -9.17 -0.59
CA ARG A 88 10.41 -9.06 0.74
C ARG A 88 10.89 -7.64 0.98
N ASP A 89 10.40 -7.04 2.07
CA ASP A 89 10.78 -5.72 2.56
C ASP A 89 11.32 -5.90 3.99
N GLY A 90 12.60 -6.19 4.13
CA GLY A 90 13.21 -6.61 5.39
C GLY A 90 12.54 -7.87 5.94
N ASP A 91 11.98 -7.78 7.15
CA ASP A 91 11.25 -8.87 7.81
C ASP A 91 9.81 -9.03 7.31
N TYR A 92 9.32 -8.10 6.48
CA TYR A 92 7.94 -8.11 6.00
C TYR A 92 7.82 -8.82 4.64
N LYS A 93 6.77 -9.62 4.52
CA LYS A 93 6.30 -10.14 3.23
C LYS A 93 5.14 -9.27 2.78
N ARG A 94 5.33 -8.56 1.68
CA ARG A 94 4.33 -7.68 1.10
C ARG A 94 3.76 -8.29 -0.16
N LEU A 95 2.47 -8.08 -0.35
CA LEU A 95 1.68 -8.67 -1.43
C LEU A 95 1.35 -7.61 -2.47
N TYR A 96 1.58 -7.93 -3.71
CA TYR A 96 1.32 -7.04 -4.85
C TYR A 96 0.57 -7.78 -5.95
N PRO A 97 -0.26 -7.09 -6.70
CA PRO A 97 -0.65 -7.57 -8.02
C PRO A 97 0.60 -7.82 -8.87
N ALA A 98 0.70 -8.99 -9.50
CA ALA A 98 1.88 -9.37 -10.25
C ALA A 98 2.11 -8.44 -11.46
N THR A 99 3.37 -8.17 -11.78
CA THR A 99 3.81 -7.41 -12.96
C THR A 99 3.35 -5.94 -13.06
N GLN A 100 2.73 -5.38 -12.02
CA GLN A 100 2.22 -4.00 -12.04
C GLN A 100 3.21 -2.95 -11.54
N PHE A 101 4.18 -3.36 -10.75
CA PHE A 101 5.10 -2.45 -10.05
C PHE A 101 6.55 -2.81 -10.34
N SER A 102 7.36 -1.81 -10.61
CA SER A 102 8.82 -1.94 -10.60
C SER A 102 9.35 -2.20 -9.18
N GLU A 103 10.59 -2.65 -9.06
CA GLU A 103 11.22 -2.88 -7.75
C GLU A 103 11.28 -1.60 -6.89
N PHE A 104 11.52 -0.44 -7.53
CA PHE A 104 11.47 0.85 -6.84
C PHE A 104 10.08 1.15 -6.28
N GLU A 105 9.02 0.96 -7.07
CA GLU A 105 7.64 1.20 -6.64
C GLU A 105 7.21 0.25 -5.52
N LYS A 106 7.60 -1.04 -5.60
CA LYS A 106 7.35 -2.01 -4.53
C LYS A 106 8.03 -1.58 -3.23
N THR A 107 9.29 -1.15 -3.31
CA THR A 107 10.04 -0.64 -2.18
C THR A 107 9.37 0.61 -1.61
N ALA A 108 9.03 1.59 -2.45
CA ALA A 108 8.35 2.81 -2.04
C ALA A 108 7.00 2.51 -1.36
N LEU A 109 6.15 1.69 -1.97
CA LEU A 109 4.87 1.25 -1.40
C LEU A 109 5.09 0.54 -0.06
N GLY A 110 6.11 -0.28 0.08
CA GLY A 110 6.48 -0.94 1.33
C GLY A 110 6.74 0.05 2.48
N TYR A 111 7.50 1.10 2.21
CA TYR A 111 7.76 2.17 3.18
C TYR A 111 6.55 3.06 3.42
N LEU A 112 5.74 3.34 2.38
CA LEU A 112 4.49 4.09 2.51
C LEU A 112 3.43 3.35 3.37
N ARG A 113 3.57 2.03 3.59
CA ARG A 113 2.71 1.27 4.54
C ARG A 113 3.11 1.45 6.01
N ARG A 114 4.19 2.16 6.31
CA ARG A 114 4.70 2.40 7.67
C ARG A 114 4.49 3.88 8.01
N ASP A 115 3.93 4.18 9.18
CA ASP A 115 3.49 5.54 9.53
C ASP A 115 4.61 6.58 9.47
N THR A 116 5.72 6.36 10.17
CA THR A 116 6.81 7.36 10.22
C THR A 116 7.52 7.55 8.88
N PRO A 117 7.95 6.50 8.16
CA PRO A 117 8.54 6.69 6.82
C PRO A 117 7.57 7.34 5.82
N ARG A 118 6.28 6.95 5.84
CA ARG A 118 5.26 7.61 5.01
C ARG A 118 5.18 9.09 5.31
N GLY A 119 5.05 9.44 6.59
CA GLY A 119 5.00 10.84 7.01
C GLY A 119 6.22 11.62 6.56
N MET A 120 7.43 11.05 6.69
CA MET A 120 8.67 11.70 6.22
C MET A 120 8.64 11.96 4.72
N LEU A 121 8.26 10.95 3.91
CA LEU A 121 8.19 11.10 2.45
C LEU A 121 7.12 12.13 2.05
N VAL A 122 5.96 12.12 2.70
CA VAL A 122 4.86 13.08 2.45
C VAL A 122 5.29 14.51 2.78
N GLU A 123 5.93 14.74 3.93
CA GLU A 123 6.40 16.07 4.32
C GLU A 123 7.52 16.58 3.40
N LEU A 124 8.45 15.71 2.97
CA LEU A 124 9.51 16.07 2.03
C LEU A 124 9.00 16.30 0.60
N LEU A 125 7.87 15.71 0.21
CA LEU A 125 7.21 16.03 -1.05
C LEU A 125 6.55 17.42 -1.02
N ARG A 126 6.06 17.87 0.17
CA ARG A 126 5.50 19.22 0.35
C ARG A 126 6.59 20.29 0.47
N ASP A 127 7.58 20.01 1.29
CA ASP A 127 8.71 20.90 1.54
C ASP A 127 10.02 20.13 1.35
N PRO A 128 10.62 20.19 0.15
CA PRO A 128 11.88 19.52 -0.14
C PRO A 128 13.07 20.02 0.71
N ASP A 129 12.96 21.17 1.34
CA ASP A 129 14.00 21.77 2.17
C ASP A 129 13.78 21.52 3.69
N ALA A 130 12.76 20.71 4.04
CA ALA A 130 12.45 20.40 5.44
C ALA A 130 13.65 19.74 6.14
N THR A 131 14.01 20.32 7.30
CA THR A 131 15.09 19.80 8.13
C THR A 131 14.65 18.62 8.97
N GLY A 132 15.61 17.81 9.47
CA GLY A 132 15.29 16.72 10.40
C GLY A 132 14.57 17.16 11.67
N SER A 133 14.74 18.43 12.07
CA SER A 133 14.04 19.01 13.21
C SER A 133 12.59 19.33 12.85
N ALA A 134 12.36 19.90 11.67
CA ALA A 134 11.01 20.19 11.17
C ALA A 134 10.22 18.88 10.96
N LEU A 135 10.85 17.85 10.39
CA LEU A 135 10.23 16.54 10.25
C LEU A 135 9.87 15.90 11.60
N ALA A 136 10.77 15.99 12.60
CA ALA A 136 10.51 15.47 13.94
C ALA A 136 9.30 16.15 14.60
N GLU A 137 9.20 17.47 14.45
CA GLU A 137 8.09 18.28 14.96
C GLU A 137 6.77 17.94 14.22
N ALA A 138 6.77 17.98 12.88
CA ALA A 138 5.60 17.69 12.06
C ALA A 138 5.01 16.30 12.31
N LEU A 139 5.87 15.30 12.56
CA LEU A 139 5.46 13.91 12.78
C LEU A 139 5.25 13.55 14.25
N GLY A 140 5.55 14.46 15.19
CA GLY A 140 5.45 14.17 16.62
C GLY A 140 6.40 13.06 17.10
N VAL A 141 7.56 12.91 16.46
CA VAL A 141 8.57 11.90 16.78
C VAL A 141 9.89 12.53 17.22
N SER A 142 10.79 11.73 17.79
CA SER A 142 12.11 12.22 18.16
C SER A 142 13.05 12.39 16.96
N ARG A 143 14.02 13.32 17.03
CA ARG A 143 15.07 13.46 16.00
C ARG A 143 15.86 12.17 15.75
N PRO A 144 16.23 11.37 16.77
CA PRO A 144 16.82 10.06 16.54
C PRO A 144 15.94 9.11 15.71
N THR A 145 14.61 9.18 15.90
CA THR A 145 13.64 8.42 15.10
C THR A 145 13.69 8.82 13.63
N VAL A 146 13.68 10.14 13.35
CA VAL A 146 13.83 10.67 11.97
C VAL A 146 15.17 10.22 11.37
N SER A 147 16.28 10.36 12.11
CA SER A 147 17.59 9.94 11.62
C SER A 147 17.67 8.45 11.32
N LYS A 148 17.04 7.61 12.15
CA LYS A 148 16.96 6.16 11.92
C LYS A 148 16.22 5.87 10.60
N TYR A 149 15.03 6.41 10.43
CA TYR A 149 14.24 6.15 9.23
C TYR A 149 14.83 6.81 7.97
N ALA A 150 15.47 7.97 8.09
CA ALA A 150 16.22 8.56 6.99
C ALA A 150 17.33 7.64 6.48
N LYS A 151 18.05 6.97 7.41
CA LYS A 151 19.07 5.98 7.04
C LYS A 151 18.46 4.73 6.38
N GLU A 152 17.31 4.26 6.87
CA GLU A 152 16.61 3.14 6.26
C GLU A 152 16.09 3.48 4.85
N LEU A 153 15.50 4.67 4.67
CA LEU A 153 15.01 5.17 3.38
C LEU A 153 16.16 5.38 2.38
N GLU A 154 17.31 5.88 2.84
CA GLU A 154 18.52 6.04 2.02
C GLU A 154 19.04 4.67 1.57
N ALA A 155 19.18 3.71 2.48
CA ALA A 155 19.60 2.35 2.15
C ALA A 155 18.64 1.64 1.18
N ALA A 156 17.36 2.03 1.18
CA ALA A 156 16.33 1.55 0.27
C ALA A 156 16.29 2.30 -1.08
N GLY A 157 17.12 3.32 -1.27
CA GLY A 157 17.17 4.15 -2.49
C GLY A 157 15.94 5.06 -2.67
N LEU A 158 15.27 5.42 -1.57
CA LEU A 158 14.10 6.30 -1.57
C LEU A 158 14.42 7.73 -1.13
N LEU A 159 15.58 7.94 -0.53
CA LEU A 159 16.03 9.21 0.02
C LEU A 159 17.53 9.38 -0.23
N SER A 160 17.99 10.60 -0.54
CA SER A 160 19.38 11.03 -0.43
C SER A 160 19.57 11.90 0.81
N ARG A 161 20.79 11.87 1.40
CA ARG A 161 21.15 12.67 2.56
C ARG A 161 22.43 13.48 2.34
N GLU A 162 22.88 13.62 1.09
CA GLU A 162 24.13 14.31 0.76
C GLU A 162 24.05 15.82 1.07
N ASP A 163 22.93 16.47 0.64
CA ASP A 163 22.66 17.90 0.83
C ASP A 163 21.29 18.12 1.51
N GLY A 164 21.12 17.55 2.71
CA GLY A 164 19.82 17.53 3.38
C GLY A 164 19.04 16.25 3.06
N TYR A 165 17.73 16.27 3.28
CA TYR A 165 16.85 15.13 2.95
C TYR A 165 16.18 15.40 1.62
N ARG A 166 16.41 14.53 0.63
CA ARG A 166 15.81 14.63 -0.70
C ARG A 166 15.17 13.30 -1.09
N VAL A 167 13.91 13.34 -1.50
CA VAL A 167 13.19 12.16 -2.00
C VAL A 167 13.77 11.77 -3.36
N GLU A 168 14.12 10.51 -3.53
CA GLU A 168 14.51 9.95 -4.81
C GLU A 168 13.28 9.69 -5.68
N ARG A 169 13.32 10.10 -6.94
CA ARG A 169 12.21 10.01 -7.90
C ARG A 169 10.91 10.57 -7.32
N PRO A 170 10.89 11.83 -6.88
CA PRO A 170 9.78 12.42 -6.13
C PRO A 170 8.45 12.34 -6.89
N GLU A 171 8.46 12.48 -8.23
CA GLU A 171 7.25 12.36 -9.06
C GLU A 171 6.64 10.94 -8.99
N THR A 172 7.49 9.91 -8.99
CA THR A 172 7.02 8.51 -8.86
C THR A 172 6.43 8.29 -7.48
N VAL A 173 7.08 8.75 -6.41
CA VAL A 173 6.57 8.61 -5.04
C VAL A 173 5.27 9.39 -4.87
N LEU A 174 5.19 10.63 -5.37
CA LEU A 174 3.98 11.44 -5.35
C LEU A 174 2.82 10.73 -6.09
N LEU A 175 3.07 10.20 -7.28
CA LEU A 175 2.07 9.44 -8.04
C LEU A 175 1.54 8.24 -7.27
N LEU A 176 2.40 7.49 -6.56
CA LEU A 176 1.98 6.37 -5.72
C LEU A 176 1.13 6.84 -4.54
N VAL A 177 1.50 7.96 -3.88
CA VAL A 177 0.71 8.53 -2.79
C VAL A 177 -0.67 8.95 -3.29
N VAL A 178 -0.74 9.68 -4.40
CA VAL A 178 -2.01 10.15 -5.00
C VAL A 178 -2.89 8.97 -5.40
N ARG A 179 -2.32 8.00 -6.12
CA ARG A 179 -3.07 6.85 -6.64
C ARG A 179 -3.67 5.98 -5.55
N TYR A 180 -2.99 5.85 -4.41
CA TYR A 180 -3.38 4.94 -3.32
C TYR A 180 -3.72 5.70 -2.03
N ALA A 181 -4.03 6.99 -2.11
CA ALA A 181 -4.28 7.88 -0.98
C ALA A 181 -5.27 7.30 0.04
N ASP A 182 -6.40 6.77 -0.46
CA ASP A 182 -7.47 6.18 0.37
C ASP A 182 -7.02 4.93 1.16
N SER A 183 -5.91 4.32 0.76
CA SER A 183 -5.36 3.13 1.44
C SER A 183 -4.30 3.47 2.50
N PHE A 184 -3.95 4.74 2.65
CA PHE A 184 -3.01 5.27 3.61
C PHE A 184 -3.72 6.02 4.75
N ASP A 185 -3.16 7.11 5.21
CA ASP A 185 -3.72 7.96 6.27
C ASP A 185 -4.25 9.30 5.74
N ALA A 186 -4.85 10.07 6.63
CA ALA A 186 -5.40 11.40 6.30
C ALA A 186 -4.34 12.38 5.80
N ASN A 187 -3.05 12.22 6.17
CA ASN A 187 -1.98 13.10 5.71
C ASN A 187 -1.64 12.82 4.23
N ALA A 188 -1.57 11.55 3.85
CA ALA A 188 -1.41 11.13 2.45
C ALA A 188 -2.62 11.54 1.59
N ALA A 189 -3.84 11.40 2.12
CA ALA A 189 -5.06 11.84 1.43
C ALA A 189 -5.07 13.36 1.19
N ARG A 190 -4.58 14.14 2.17
CA ARG A 190 -4.45 15.59 2.03
C ARG A 190 -3.41 15.98 0.97
N LEU A 191 -2.22 15.34 0.98
CA LEU A 191 -1.22 15.54 -0.07
C LEU A 191 -1.79 15.24 -1.45
N ALA A 192 -2.59 14.18 -1.59
CA ALA A 192 -3.23 13.85 -2.86
C ALA A 192 -4.18 14.95 -3.35
N GLY A 193 -4.88 15.63 -2.43
CA GLY A 193 -5.71 16.80 -2.75
C GLY A 193 -4.93 18.06 -3.13
N GLU A 194 -3.66 18.15 -2.70
CA GLU A 194 -2.75 19.26 -2.98
C GLU A 194 -1.84 19.00 -4.21
N ALA A 195 -1.93 17.80 -4.81
CA ALA A 195 -0.97 17.34 -5.82
C ALA A 195 -0.89 18.22 -7.07
N ASP A 196 -1.99 18.81 -7.49
CA ASP A 196 -2.03 19.71 -8.65
C ASP A 196 -1.18 20.98 -8.43
N GLU A 197 -1.03 21.42 -7.19
CA GLU A 197 -0.21 22.57 -6.81
C GLU A 197 1.29 22.20 -6.74
N LEU A 198 1.59 20.93 -6.43
CA LEU A 198 2.96 20.42 -6.28
C LEU A 198 3.59 20.05 -7.63
N VAL A 199 2.77 19.68 -8.61
CA VAL A 199 3.22 19.40 -9.98
C VAL A 199 3.30 20.72 -10.74
N THR A 200 4.34 21.52 -10.50
CA THR A 200 4.70 22.62 -11.38
C THR A 200 5.26 22.04 -12.68
N PHE A 201 4.43 22.07 -13.71
CA PHE A 201 4.94 21.86 -15.07
C PHE A 201 5.99 22.93 -15.34
N GLY A 202 7.26 22.52 -15.32
CA GLY A 202 8.37 23.37 -15.78
C GLY A 202 8.08 23.77 -17.23
N ARG A 203 7.79 25.04 -17.43
CA ARG A 203 7.77 25.69 -18.73
C ARG A 203 9.18 26.02 -19.15
#